data_3356183f382210daa4769b0513752f87
#
_entry.id   3356183f382210daa4769b0513752f87
#
_cell.length_a   1.000
_cell.length_b   1.000
_cell.length_c   1.000
_cell.angle_alpha   90.00
_cell.angle_beta   90.00
_cell.angle_gamma   90.00
#
_symmetry.space_group_name_H-M   'P 1'
#
loop_
_entity.id
_entity.type
_entity.pdbx_description
1 polymer ?
#
loop_
_entity_poly.entity_id
_entity_poly.type
_entity_poly.pdbx_seq_one_letter_code
_entity_poly.pdbx_strand_id
1 'polypeptide(L)'
;HDLVSGKNGWIYLSPTPLVCIRGREEYDDTTSLGYAFLPSDQIFPFLELRSAAVDRSRKRKASHARDLGEMEKRVEAQFATLIANGIRHVVLSAFGCGAFENDPSEIAWVYKQAVERHRAAFAVIAFAIFYAGHGEDNYKIFKAFLAPED
;
A
#
# COMPACT_ATOMS: atom_id res chain seq x y z
N HIS A 1 -8.31 20.25 0.25
CA HIS A 1 -8.08 19.73 1.20
C HIS A 1 -8.32 18.42 1.59
N ASP A 2 -8.27 17.79 1.95
CA ASP A 2 -7.86 17.21 2.75
C ASP A 2 -8.31 16.11 3.18
N LEU A 3 -8.07 15.26 2.97
CA LEU A 3 -7.74 14.43 3.54
C LEU A 3 -8.28 13.48 3.78
N VAL A 4 -8.56 12.70 3.86
CA VAL A 4 -8.37 11.82 4.23
C VAL A 4 -8.49 10.79 4.70
N SER A 5 -8.45 9.94 4.57
CA SER A 5 -8.32 8.71 5.02
C SER A 5 -9.02 8.39 6.19
N GLY A 6 -9.75 7.63 6.33
CA GLY A 6 -10.07 6.99 7.45
C GLY A 6 -11.48 6.86 7.74
N LYS A 7 -12.22 7.74 8.26
CA LYS A 7 -13.54 7.47 8.79
C LYS A 7 -14.60 7.07 7.78
N ASN A 8 -14.45 7.41 6.52
CA ASN A 8 -15.49 7.20 5.51
C ASN A 8 -14.93 6.58 4.21
N GLY A 9 -13.79 5.90 4.27
CA GLY A 9 -13.16 5.35 3.06
C GLY A 9 -12.62 6.40 2.09
N TRP A 10 -12.42 7.61 2.54
CA TRP A 10 -11.90 8.69 1.71
C TRP A 10 -10.45 8.44 1.35
N ILE A 11 -10.14 8.66 0.10
CA ILE A 11 -8.80 8.56 -0.46
C ILE A 11 -8.34 9.95 -0.83
N TYR A 12 -7.11 10.28 -0.47
CA TYR A 12 -6.46 11.50 -0.88
C TYR A 12 -5.35 11.19 -1.89
N LEU A 13 -5.40 11.83 -3.03
CA LEU A 13 -4.30 11.85 -3.97
C LEU A 13 -3.70 13.26 -3.97
N SER A 14 -2.37 13.36 -3.81
CA SER A 14 -1.70 14.66 -3.78
C SER A 14 -1.97 15.43 -5.11
N PRO A 15 -2.38 16.71 -5.04
CA PRO A 15 -2.69 17.49 -6.24
C PRO A 15 -1.42 17.90 -7.01
N THR A 16 -0.29 17.87 -6.33
CA THR A 16 1.02 18.19 -6.90
C THR A 16 2.01 17.09 -6.55
N PRO A 17 2.98 16.80 -7.43
CA PRO A 17 4.00 15.81 -7.14
C PRO A 17 4.83 16.17 -5.90
N LEU A 18 5.09 15.17 -5.08
CA LEU A 18 6.17 15.17 -4.11
C LEU A 18 7.47 14.74 -4.80
N VAL A 19 8.59 14.92 -4.14
CA VAL A 19 9.90 14.59 -4.70
C VAL A 19 10.62 13.62 -3.77
N CYS A 20 11.01 12.47 -4.29
CA CYS A 20 11.85 11.54 -3.56
C CYS A 20 13.31 12.00 -3.64
N ILE A 21 13.86 12.38 -2.50
CA ILE A 21 15.23 12.92 -2.38
C ILE A 21 16.16 12.05 -1.53
N ARG A 22 15.61 11.00 -0.90
CA ARG A 22 16.35 10.07 -0.04
C ARG A 22 16.33 8.67 -0.63
N GLY A 23 17.45 7.99 -0.59
CA GLY A 23 17.60 6.59 -0.97
C GLY A 23 17.17 5.62 0.13
N ARG A 24 17.70 4.40 0.04
CA ARG A 24 17.49 3.37 1.06
C ARG A 24 18.16 3.75 2.36
N GLU A 25 17.74 3.13 3.44
CA GLU A 25 18.45 3.18 4.71
C GLU A 25 19.82 2.51 4.58
N GLU A 26 20.84 3.14 5.12
CA GLU A 26 22.21 2.65 5.13
C GLU A 26 22.58 2.18 6.53
N TYR A 27 23.43 1.17 6.61
CA TYR A 27 23.88 0.58 7.86
C TYR A 27 25.39 0.45 7.87
N ASP A 28 26.00 0.68 9.04
CA ASP A 28 27.33 0.27 9.41
C ASP A 28 27.17 -0.88 10.41
N ASP A 29 27.57 -2.08 10.01
CA ASP A 29 27.25 -3.34 10.71
C ASP A 29 25.73 -3.44 11.02
N THR A 30 25.34 -3.18 12.26
CA THR A 30 23.93 -3.20 12.68
C THR A 30 23.38 -1.82 13.03
N THR A 31 24.18 -0.77 12.88
CA THR A 31 23.79 0.59 13.26
C THR A 31 23.24 1.33 12.05
N SER A 32 22.01 1.85 12.16
CA SER A 32 21.44 2.70 11.12
C SER A 32 22.20 4.02 11.02
N LEU A 33 22.67 4.33 9.82
CA LEU A 33 23.27 5.61 9.45
C LEU A 33 22.23 6.59 8.89
N GLY A 34 20.98 6.15 8.79
CA GLY A 34 19.88 6.91 8.21
C GLY A 34 19.79 6.75 6.69
N TYR A 35 19.22 7.74 6.04
CA TYR A 35 18.90 7.71 4.62
C TYR A 35 19.76 8.71 3.87
N ALA A 36 20.67 8.25 3.02
CA ALA A 36 21.49 9.11 2.19
C ALA A 36 20.67 9.92 1.18
N PHE A 37 21.13 11.10 0.80
CA PHE A 37 20.54 11.83 -0.30
C PHE A 37 20.81 11.12 -1.62
N LEU A 38 19.78 11.06 -2.46
CA LEU A 38 19.93 10.56 -3.83
C LEU A 38 20.81 11.53 -4.65
N PRO A 39 21.64 11.01 -5.56
CA PRO A 39 22.23 11.81 -6.62
C PRO A 39 21.16 12.56 -7.40
N SER A 40 21.48 13.73 -7.92
CA SER A 40 20.51 14.61 -8.58
C SER A 40 19.80 13.97 -9.78
N ASP A 41 20.45 13.07 -10.48
CA ASP A 41 19.92 12.30 -11.62
C ASP A 41 19.02 11.13 -11.20
N GLN A 42 18.99 10.78 -9.91
CA GLN A 42 18.12 9.76 -9.33
C GLN A 42 16.94 10.34 -8.54
N ILE A 43 16.87 11.64 -8.41
CA ILE A 43 15.72 12.31 -7.80
C ILE A 43 14.52 12.22 -8.74
N PHE A 44 13.37 11.78 -8.24
CA PHE A 44 12.16 11.62 -9.05
C PHE A 44 10.91 12.15 -8.37
N PRO A 45 9.96 12.69 -9.14
CA PRO A 45 8.66 13.09 -8.65
C PRO A 45 7.70 11.90 -8.55
N PHE A 46 6.77 11.95 -7.60
CA PHE A 46 5.68 10.98 -7.46
C PHE A 46 4.43 11.64 -6.87
N LEU A 47 3.27 11.06 -7.14
CA LEU A 47 2.03 11.44 -6.48
C LEU A 47 1.78 10.51 -5.29
N GLU A 48 1.40 11.08 -4.16
CA GLU A 48 1.12 10.34 -2.95
C GLU A 48 -0.36 9.99 -2.86
N LEU A 49 -0.66 8.69 -2.74
CA LEU A 49 -1.99 8.19 -2.43
C LEU A 49 -2.07 7.86 -0.94
N ARG A 50 -2.90 8.57 -0.20
CA ARG A 50 -3.17 8.31 1.21
C ARG A 50 -4.49 7.61 1.39
N SER A 51 -4.47 6.54 2.17
CA SER A 51 -5.63 5.76 2.57
C SER A 51 -5.40 5.19 3.96
N ALA A 52 -6.44 5.01 4.75
CA ALA A 52 -6.32 4.32 6.03
C ALA A 52 -7.00 2.96 5.97
N ALA A 53 -6.32 1.94 6.46
CA ALA A 53 -6.90 0.62 6.68
C ALA A 53 -7.84 0.61 7.90
N VAL A 54 -8.64 -0.43 8.02
CA VAL A 54 -9.39 -0.70 9.25
C VAL A 54 -8.40 -1.06 10.35
N ASP A 55 -8.49 -0.40 11.49
CA ASP A 55 -7.66 -0.70 12.67
C ASP A 55 -8.26 -1.87 13.46
N ARG A 56 -7.63 -3.05 13.38
CA ARG A 56 -8.00 -4.27 14.10
C ARG A 56 -7.15 -4.53 15.34
N SER A 57 -6.09 -3.74 15.56
CA SER A 57 -5.20 -3.86 16.72
C SER A 57 -5.92 -3.60 18.04
N ARG A 58 -6.95 -2.79 17.99
CA ARG A 58 -7.80 -2.57 19.15
C ARG A 58 -8.85 -3.65 19.19
N LYS A 59 -8.85 -4.50 20.22
CA LYS A 59 -9.82 -5.57 20.47
C LYS A 59 -11.27 -5.03 20.55
N ARG A 60 -11.76 -4.50 19.45
CA ARG A 60 -13.17 -4.15 19.29
C ARG A 60 -13.94 -5.42 18.94
N LYS A 61 -15.10 -5.61 19.52
CA LYS A 61 -16.07 -6.66 19.13
C LYS A 61 -16.73 -6.34 17.76
N ALA A 62 -15.94 -5.86 16.79
CA ALA A 62 -16.43 -5.68 15.45
C ALA A 62 -16.50 -7.03 14.74
N SER A 63 -17.49 -7.23 13.90
CA SER A 63 -17.63 -8.45 13.12
C SER A 63 -16.51 -8.52 12.09
N HIS A 64 -15.76 -9.61 12.07
CA HIS A 64 -14.71 -9.89 11.09
C HIS A 64 -15.18 -9.66 9.64
N ALA A 65 -16.35 -10.17 9.28
CA ALA A 65 -16.93 -9.99 7.95
C ALA A 65 -17.22 -8.51 7.62
N ARG A 66 -17.60 -7.71 8.61
CA ARG A 66 -17.82 -6.27 8.43
C ARG A 66 -16.53 -5.54 8.16
N ASP A 67 -15.45 -5.88 8.89
CA ASP A 67 -14.15 -5.24 8.74
C ASP A 67 -13.53 -5.59 7.38
N LEU A 68 -13.65 -6.83 6.91
CA LEU A 68 -13.20 -7.26 5.60
C LEU A 68 -13.96 -6.53 4.48
N GLY A 69 -15.29 -6.48 4.55
CA GLY A 69 -16.10 -5.75 3.57
C GLY A 69 -15.80 -4.23 3.55
N GLU A 70 -15.38 -3.67 4.68
CA GLU A 70 -14.92 -2.28 4.73
C GLU A 70 -13.52 -2.12 4.08
N MET A 71 -12.63 -3.11 4.26
CA MET A 71 -11.33 -3.13 3.58
C MET A 71 -11.49 -3.26 2.06
N GLU A 72 -12.40 -4.11 1.59
CA GLU A 72 -12.73 -4.21 0.16
C GLU A 72 -13.14 -2.86 -0.44
N LYS A 73 -14.02 -2.13 0.23
CA LYS A 73 -14.44 -0.78 -0.20
C LYS A 73 -13.29 0.20 -0.25
N ARG A 74 -12.37 0.14 0.71
CA ARG A 74 -11.22 1.05 0.76
C ARG A 74 -10.21 0.74 -0.33
N VAL A 75 -9.93 -0.52 -0.60
CA VAL A 75 -9.08 -0.93 -1.73
C VAL A 75 -9.73 -0.54 -3.05
N GLU A 76 -11.03 -0.78 -3.24
CA GLU A 76 -11.74 -0.35 -4.44
C GLU A 76 -11.68 1.17 -4.63
N ALA A 77 -11.82 1.95 -3.56
CA ALA A 77 -11.69 3.39 -3.61
C ALA A 77 -10.27 3.86 -3.99
N GLN A 78 -9.21 3.13 -3.61
CA GLN A 78 -7.86 3.41 -4.08
C GLN A 78 -7.77 3.29 -5.61
N PHE A 79 -8.22 2.16 -6.17
CA PHE A 79 -8.20 1.93 -7.63
C PHE A 79 -9.08 2.94 -8.37
N ALA A 80 -10.29 3.19 -7.89
CA ALA A 80 -11.20 4.17 -8.50
C ALA A 80 -10.59 5.58 -8.52
N THR A 81 -9.93 5.99 -7.43
CA THR A 81 -9.26 7.29 -7.35
C THR A 81 -8.10 7.39 -8.35
N LEU A 82 -7.27 6.35 -8.44
CA LEU A 82 -6.15 6.31 -9.38
C LEU A 82 -6.64 6.38 -10.82
N ILE A 83 -7.64 5.59 -11.17
CA ILE A 83 -8.24 5.56 -12.52
C ILE A 83 -8.85 6.91 -12.88
N ALA A 84 -9.63 7.51 -11.98
CA ALA A 84 -10.28 8.81 -12.21
C ALA A 84 -9.25 9.94 -12.44
N ASN A 85 -8.03 9.78 -11.96
CA ASN A 85 -6.94 10.75 -12.15
C ASN A 85 -5.94 10.32 -13.24
N GLY A 86 -6.23 9.29 -14.03
CA GLY A 86 -5.39 8.85 -15.13
C GLY A 86 -4.04 8.24 -14.73
N ILE A 87 -3.91 7.78 -13.49
CA ILE A 87 -2.69 7.17 -12.98
C ILE A 87 -2.56 5.75 -13.52
N ARG A 88 -1.46 5.48 -14.22
CA ARG A 88 -1.21 4.18 -14.87
C ARG A 88 -0.11 3.37 -14.22
N HIS A 89 0.68 3.96 -13.35
CA HIS A 89 1.75 3.29 -12.62
C HIS A 89 1.53 3.50 -11.14
N VAL A 90 1.44 2.45 -10.37
CA VAL A 90 1.20 2.52 -8.94
C VAL A 90 2.11 1.57 -8.18
N VAL A 91 2.59 2.04 -7.03
CA VAL A 91 3.25 1.21 -6.02
C VAL A 91 2.36 1.16 -4.79
N LEU A 92 1.98 -0.04 -4.41
CA LEU A 92 1.13 -0.35 -3.26
C LEU A 92 1.94 -1.06 -2.17
N SER A 93 1.34 -1.30 -1.03
CA SER A 93 1.96 -1.99 0.09
C SER A 93 1.02 -3.05 0.69
N ALA A 94 1.49 -3.77 1.72
CA ALA A 94 0.64 -4.65 2.54
C ALA A 94 -0.27 -3.82 3.45
N PHE A 95 -1.30 -3.22 2.86
CA PHE A 95 -2.18 -2.21 3.44
C PHE A 95 -2.87 -2.69 4.71
N GLY A 96 -2.48 -2.11 5.84
CA GLY A 96 -3.04 -2.42 7.14
C GLY A 96 -2.53 -3.70 7.81
N CYS A 97 -1.61 -4.46 7.19
CA CYS A 97 -1.09 -5.71 7.76
C CYS A 97 0.03 -5.53 8.80
N GLY A 98 0.43 -4.30 9.07
CA GLY A 98 1.37 -3.97 10.14
C GLY A 98 0.64 -3.61 11.43
N ALA A 99 0.79 -2.37 11.90
CA ALA A 99 0.26 -1.87 13.17
C ALA A 99 -1.26 -1.99 13.33
N PHE A 100 -2.02 -2.16 12.23
CA PHE A 100 -3.48 -2.34 12.29
C PHE A 100 -3.93 -3.81 12.31
N GLU A 101 -3.00 -4.75 12.26
CA GLU A 101 -3.21 -6.18 12.47
C GLU A 101 -4.30 -6.82 11.58
N ASN A 102 -4.44 -6.35 10.33
CA ASN A 102 -5.26 -7.06 9.36
C ASN A 102 -4.52 -8.31 8.87
N ASP A 103 -5.25 -9.39 8.63
CA ASP A 103 -4.70 -10.64 8.11
C ASP A 103 -4.13 -10.44 6.70
N PRO A 104 -2.84 -10.72 6.46
CA PRO A 104 -2.21 -10.49 5.16
C PRO A 104 -2.80 -11.33 4.04
N SER A 105 -3.30 -12.54 4.31
CA SER A 105 -3.91 -13.40 3.30
C SER A 105 -5.24 -12.82 2.81
N GLU A 106 -6.04 -12.29 3.74
CA GLU A 106 -7.30 -11.62 3.41
C GLU A 106 -7.04 -10.35 2.59
N ILE A 107 -6.06 -9.54 2.99
CA ILE A 107 -5.75 -8.30 2.29
C ILE A 107 -5.13 -8.59 0.92
N ALA A 108 -4.26 -9.58 0.81
CA ALA A 108 -3.71 -10.01 -0.47
C ALA A 108 -4.81 -10.51 -1.42
N TRP A 109 -5.78 -11.26 -0.90
CA TRP A 109 -6.96 -11.70 -1.66
C TRP A 109 -7.81 -10.50 -2.14
N VAL A 110 -8.09 -9.54 -1.26
CA VAL A 110 -8.81 -8.30 -1.62
C VAL A 110 -8.11 -7.55 -2.75
N TYR A 111 -6.80 -7.40 -2.65
CA TYR A 111 -6.01 -6.79 -3.73
C TYR A 111 -6.02 -7.61 -5.01
N LYS A 112 -5.94 -8.95 -4.93
CA LYS A 112 -6.05 -9.82 -6.11
C LYS A 112 -7.35 -9.55 -6.86
N GLN A 113 -8.47 -9.52 -6.16
CA GLN A 113 -9.78 -9.24 -6.76
C GLN A 113 -9.84 -7.85 -7.41
N ALA A 114 -9.26 -6.83 -6.77
CA ALA A 114 -9.21 -5.48 -7.32
C ALA A 114 -8.28 -5.39 -8.54
N VAL A 115 -7.11 -6.03 -8.49
CA VAL A 115 -6.16 -6.10 -9.61
C VAL A 115 -6.81 -6.79 -10.81
N GLU A 116 -7.43 -7.95 -10.64
CA GLU A 116 -8.12 -8.68 -11.72
C GLU A 116 -9.19 -7.82 -12.40
N ARG A 117 -9.92 -7.03 -11.62
CA ARG A 117 -10.99 -6.17 -12.09
C ARG A 117 -10.49 -4.94 -12.84
N HIS A 118 -9.39 -4.38 -12.41
CA HIS A 118 -8.93 -3.05 -12.85
C HIS A 118 -7.61 -3.04 -13.64
N ARG A 119 -6.89 -4.17 -13.77
CA ARG A 119 -5.55 -4.25 -14.38
C ARG A 119 -5.46 -3.59 -15.76
N ALA A 120 -6.52 -3.61 -16.54
CA ALA A 120 -6.53 -3.02 -17.88
C ALA A 120 -6.33 -1.49 -17.89
N ALA A 121 -6.61 -0.82 -16.76
CA ALA A 121 -6.41 0.63 -16.61
C ALA A 121 -4.95 0.99 -16.28
N PHE A 122 -4.12 0.03 -15.89
CA PHE A 122 -2.76 0.25 -15.42
C PHE A 122 -1.73 -0.33 -16.38
N ALA A 123 -0.60 0.35 -16.50
CA ALA A 123 0.59 -0.19 -17.16
C ALA A 123 1.45 -0.99 -16.16
N VAL A 124 1.50 -0.54 -14.91
CA VAL A 124 2.23 -1.21 -13.83
C VAL A 124 1.45 -1.11 -12.52
N ILE A 125 1.25 -2.24 -11.87
CA ILE A 125 0.85 -2.34 -10.47
C ILE A 125 1.95 -3.11 -9.75
N ALA A 126 2.68 -2.44 -8.86
CA ALA A 126 3.75 -3.04 -8.08
C ALA A 126 3.38 -3.05 -6.58
N PHE A 127 3.83 -4.07 -5.87
CA PHE A 127 3.70 -4.14 -4.42
C PHE A 127 5.08 -4.07 -3.78
N ALA A 128 5.37 -2.96 -3.07
CA ALA A 128 6.59 -2.78 -2.31
C ALA A 128 6.36 -3.25 -0.87
N ILE A 129 6.79 -4.48 -0.59
CA ILE A 129 6.61 -5.12 0.71
C ILE A 129 7.98 -5.58 1.21
N PHE A 130 8.40 -4.99 2.31
CA PHE A 130 9.64 -5.32 2.97
C PHE A 130 9.40 -6.29 4.12
N TYR A 131 10.25 -7.30 4.24
CA TYR A 131 10.29 -8.20 5.38
C TYR A 131 11.51 -7.89 6.25
N ALA A 132 11.28 -7.46 7.49
CA ALA A 132 12.32 -7.05 8.42
C ALA A 132 13.02 -8.22 9.14
N GLY A 133 12.69 -9.47 8.81
CA GLY A 133 13.26 -10.65 9.45
C GLY A 133 12.55 -11.10 10.74
N HIS A 134 11.47 -10.42 11.12
CA HIS A 134 10.65 -10.77 12.28
C HIS A 134 9.17 -10.53 12.00
N GLY A 135 8.30 -11.17 12.76
CA GLY A 135 6.85 -11.13 12.53
C GLY A 135 6.42 -11.96 11.33
N GLU A 136 5.24 -11.70 10.81
CA GLU A 136 4.69 -12.38 9.65
C GLU A 136 5.32 -11.88 8.35
N ASP A 137 5.69 -12.80 7.46
CA ASP A 137 6.28 -12.46 6.17
C ASP A 137 5.20 -12.08 5.15
N ASN A 138 4.74 -10.86 5.24
CA ASN A 138 3.73 -10.32 4.31
C ASN A 138 4.17 -10.43 2.84
N TYR A 139 5.49 -10.36 2.55
CA TYR A 139 5.99 -10.48 1.17
C TYR A 139 5.67 -11.85 0.58
N LYS A 140 5.95 -12.94 1.30
CA LYS A 140 5.66 -14.30 0.83
C LYS A 140 4.18 -14.51 0.59
N ILE A 141 3.34 -14.02 1.50
CA ILE A 141 1.89 -14.14 1.40
C ILE A 141 1.38 -13.39 0.17
N PHE A 142 1.72 -12.12 0.03
CA PHE A 142 1.28 -11.32 -1.11
C PHE A 142 1.81 -11.89 -2.44
N LYS A 143 3.06 -12.36 -2.47
CA LYS A 143 3.63 -13.02 -3.65
C LYS A 143 2.83 -14.25 -4.07
N ALA A 144 2.39 -15.07 -3.11
CA ALA A 144 1.59 -16.27 -3.40
C ALA A 144 0.22 -15.95 -4.03
N PHE A 145 -0.36 -14.78 -3.72
CA PHE A 145 -1.66 -14.38 -4.25
C PHE A 145 -1.56 -13.58 -5.56
N LEU A 146 -0.51 -12.79 -5.74
CA LEU A 146 -0.42 -11.73 -6.75
C LEU A 146 0.66 -11.96 -7.81
N ALA A 147 1.60 -12.88 -7.60
CA ALA A 147 2.56 -13.20 -8.64
C ALA A 147 1.82 -13.76 -9.88
N PRO A 148 2.26 -13.42 -11.10
CA PRO A 148 1.76 -14.06 -12.29
C PRO A 148 1.92 -15.57 -12.17
N GLU A 149 0.93 -16.32 -12.63
CA GLU A 149 1.10 -17.76 -12.86
C GLU A 149 2.10 -17.92 -14.02
N ASP A 150 3.17 -18.69 -13.80
CA ASP A 150 4.19 -19.01 -14.82
C ASP A 150 3.61 -19.82 -15.99
#